data_3e88db3c2e33303e98751c7dc56ffa26
#
_entry.id   3e88db3c2e33303e98751c7dc56ffa26
#
_cell.length_a   1.000
_cell.length_b   1.000
_cell.length_c   1.000
_cell.angle_alpha   90.00
_cell.angle_beta   90.00
_cell.angle_gamma   90.00
#
_symmetry.space_group_name_H-M   'P 1'
#
loop_
_entity.id
_entity.type
_entity.pdbx_description
1 polymer ?
#
loop_
_entity_poly.entity_id
_entity_poly.type
_entity_poly.pdbx_seq_one_letter_code
_entity_poly.pdbx_strand_id
1 'polypeptide(L)'
;MKTCLPVLLVLVCFMASAQQFSSRYELVKMDKTINTFRHEAAPIVSPDGNTLYFFVQDHPENTMGKDDTQDIWTSSKDANGVWSPAKHLGSPFNNHRSNQVFTVLPDGSLFIKGGRTRGEKGFSIVSSSGSLNELDVADFKKMNKGRFYGASMSSDRKHIIIYFSELENSPNSDLYASHLQNDGSYSRPVKLKLSTNLDDVGPFIGPDQKTLFFGSARQSPGRQGGVDIYRTTRTDDTWMNWSEPINLGKPINTSALDFYFTMDNAGNVFTSRANKAIEGAQLDLYMLVPKNLKINLVGMVYDQKTNNPIQSADVQVKVKEKEPIKLRSNTTGGFETKLDEVSQYSVSASAAGFLPKEETFKVPTIYSDTTINVEILLTPVAKTLMLTGNVYDSKTEKLIIAPKLTISARGDKRGGSSAGISQGRYEKTIPKLGWYIISASAEGYLNTTDSVSADSEDRSPFTKDIYLQPIEIGVTVRLKNIYFDFDKTTLKKESFVELNKVVAFLKENSTVEIEIAGHTDNKGSDEYNATLSQGRSQAVVDYIISQGIDSSRLTAHGYGESKPIDTNDTADGQANNRRVEFTVVKK
;
A
#
# COMPACT_ATOMS: atom_id res chain seq x y z
N MET A 1 -8.92 -6.78 -22.46
CA MET A 1 -7.49 -7.07 -22.37
C MET A 1 -6.73 -5.76 -22.46
N LYS A 2 -6.27 -5.22 -21.35
CA LYS A 2 -5.25 -4.18 -21.27
C LYS A 2 -4.26 -4.63 -20.22
N THR A 3 -3.10 -4.97 -20.69
CA THR A 3 -1.93 -5.43 -19.98
C THR A 3 -1.40 -4.32 -19.08
N CYS A 4 -1.44 -4.53 -17.76
CA CYS A 4 -0.65 -3.73 -16.83
C CYS A 4 0.82 -4.05 -17.02
N LEU A 5 1.60 -3.05 -17.42
CA LEU A 5 3.06 -3.06 -17.38
C LEU A 5 3.50 -2.95 -15.91
N PRO A 6 4.37 -3.82 -15.40
CA PRO A 6 5.00 -3.58 -14.12
C PRO A 6 6.07 -2.51 -14.33
N VAL A 7 5.89 -1.37 -13.67
CA VAL A 7 6.87 -0.28 -13.63
C VAL A 7 8.11 -0.76 -12.90
N LEU A 8 9.19 -0.71 -13.63
CA LEU A 8 10.60 -0.80 -13.31
C LEU A 8 10.95 -0.10 -11.98
N LEU A 9 11.11 -0.85 -10.91
CA LEU A 9 11.62 -0.40 -9.61
C LEU A 9 12.87 -1.18 -9.22
N VAL A 10 13.88 -1.17 -10.09
CA VAL A 10 15.21 -1.72 -9.78
C VAL A 10 16.23 -0.85 -10.49
N LEU A 11 16.61 0.27 -9.88
CA LEU A 11 17.94 0.90 -10.03
C LEU A 11 18.11 2.17 -9.16
N VAL A 12 17.80 2.12 -7.87
CA VAL A 12 18.11 3.22 -6.94
C VAL A 12 18.80 2.71 -5.67
N CYS A 13 19.15 1.43 -5.57
CA CYS A 13 19.71 0.86 -4.33
C CYS A 13 21.23 1.02 -4.11
N PHE A 14 22.00 1.61 -5.02
CA PHE A 14 23.47 1.72 -4.85
C PHE A 14 24.03 3.14 -4.60
N MET A 15 23.20 4.18 -4.65
CA MET A 15 23.63 5.54 -4.28
C MET A 15 23.19 5.97 -2.86
N ALA A 16 22.40 5.16 -2.16
CA ALA A 16 21.77 5.53 -0.88
C ALA A 16 22.70 5.48 0.34
N SER A 17 23.87 4.82 0.27
CA SER A 17 24.71 4.61 1.47
C SER A 17 25.61 5.79 1.87
N ALA A 18 25.91 6.71 0.97
CA ALA A 18 26.71 7.91 1.28
C ALA A 18 25.83 9.11 1.71
N GLN A 19 24.55 9.11 1.33
CA GLN A 19 23.58 10.18 1.65
C GLN A 19 22.78 9.93 2.95
N GLN A 20 23.04 8.82 3.63
CA GLN A 20 22.21 8.32 4.74
C GLN A 20 22.17 9.24 5.97
N PHE A 21 23.16 10.11 6.16
CA PHE A 21 23.17 11.12 7.23
C PHE A 21 22.66 12.50 6.80
N SER A 22 22.66 12.81 5.48
CA SER A 22 22.60 14.19 5.00
C SER A 22 21.26 14.92 5.15
N SER A 23 20.15 14.23 5.15
CA SER A 23 18.83 14.91 5.16
C SER A 23 18.01 14.60 6.41
N ARG A 24 18.28 13.49 7.09
CA ARG A 24 17.54 13.03 8.26
C ARG A 24 18.07 13.56 9.57
N TYR A 25 19.31 13.99 9.59
CA TYR A 25 20.01 14.46 10.79
C TYR A 25 20.49 15.89 10.61
N GLU A 26 20.70 16.56 11.72
CA GLU A 26 21.39 17.86 11.78
C GLU A 26 22.47 17.84 12.85
N LEU A 27 23.50 18.61 12.63
CA LEU A 27 24.60 18.77 13.59
C LEU A 27 24.27 19.95 14.48
N VAL A 28 24.04 19.67 15.75
CA VAL A 28 23.72 20.68 16.77
C VAL A 28 24.92 20.94 17.62
N LYS A 29 25.25 22.21 17.80
CA LYS A 29 26.30 22.63 18.74
C LYS A 29 25.91 22.24 20.16
N MET A 30 26.80 21.60 20.90
CA MET A 30 26.56 21.23 22.30
C MET A 30 26.40 22.48 23.17
N ASP A 31 25.76 22.33 24.33
CA ASP A 31 25.43 23.42 25.22
C ASP A 31 26.68 24.17 25.72
N LYS A 32 26.48 25.43 26.15
CA LYS A 32 27.51 26.31 26.70
C LYS A 32 28.17 25.79 27.98
N THR A 33 27.64 24.80 28.64
CA THR A 33 28.24 24.12 29.79
C THR A 33 29.36 23.16 29.38
N ILE A 34 29.43 22.85 28.09
CA ILE A 34 30.48 22.03 27.47
C ILE A 34 31.32 22.90 26.53
N ASN A 35 30.70 23.59 25.58
CA ASN A 35 31.37 24.53 24.69
C ASN A 35 31.48 25.91 25.37
N THR A 36 32.67 26.34 25.69
CA THR A 36 32.92 27.67 26.23
C THR A 36 33.26 28.66 25.10
N PHE A 37 33.92 29.76 25.45
CA PHE A 37 34.50 30.66 24.44
C PHE A 37 35.92 30.21 24.03
N ARG A 38 36.34 29.02 24.47
CA ARG A 38 37.68 28.46 24.22
C ARG A 38 37.66 27.48 23.07
N HIS A 39 38.72 26.75 22.92
CA HIS A 39 38.91 25.74 21.90
C HIS A 39 38.63 24.36 22.52
N GLU A 40 37.43 23.81 22.30
CA GLU A 40 37.01 22.47 22.70
C GLU A 40 37.07 21.54 21.49
N ALA A 41 37.80 20.43 21.60
CA ALA A 41 37.97 19.54 20.46
C ALA A 41 38.25 18.09 20.84
N ALA A 42 38.32 17.25 19.80
CA ALA A 42 38.57 15.82 19.85
C ALA A 42 37.63 15.08 20.82
N PRO A 43 36.32 15.17 20.62
CA PRO A 43 35.39 14.40 21.44
C PRO A 43 35.62 12.90 21.26
N ILE A 44 35.64 12.17 22.38
CA ILE A 44 35.66 10.71 22.42
C ILE A 44 34.54 10.27 23.36
N VAL A 45 33.50 9.67 22.83
CA VAL A 45 32.39 9.17 23.62
C VAL A 45 32.66 7.74 24.11
N SER A 46 32.26 7.44 25.34
CA SER A 46 32.32 6.06 25.86
C SER A 46 31.43 5.12 25.04
N PRO A 47 31.74 3.81 24.97
CA PRO A 47 30.97 2.85 24.22
C PRO A 47 29.47 2.79 24.60
N ASP A 48 29.14 3.07 25.86
CA ASP A 48 27.78 3.13 26.40
C ASP A 48 27.06 4.47 26.13
N GLY A 49 27.77 5.46 25.57
CA GLY A 49 27.22 6.77 25.23
C GLY A 49 27.02 7.73 26.40
N ASN A 50 27.47 7.37 27.62
CA ASN A 50 27.16 8.11 28.84
C ASN A 50 28.24 9.09 29.29
N THR A 51 29.47 8.96 28.76
CA THR A 51 30.59 9.84 29.12
C THR A 51 31.25 10.36 27.85
N LEU A 52 31.50 11.65 27.81
CA LEU A 52 32.21 12.34 26.74
C LEU A 52 33.53 12.89 27.30
N TYR A 53 34.64 12.57 26.64
CA TYR A 53 35.96 13.12 26.87
C TYR A 53 36.34 14.02 25.72
N PHE A 54 36.97 15.14 26.01
CA PHE A 54 37.44 16.10 25.02
C PHE A 54 38.60 16.90 25.61
N PHE A 55 39.32 17.62 24.80
CA PHE A 55 40.30 18.55 25.36
C PHE A 55 39.76 19.99 25.31
N VAL A 56 40.23 20.79 26.28
CA VAL A 56 40.06 22.25 26.29
C VAL A 56 41.44 22.90 26.25
N GLN A 57 41.62 23.79 25.28
CA GLN A 57 42.90 24.52 25.14
C GLN A 57 42.87 25.82 25.94
N ASP A 58 44.03 26.18 26.51
CA ASP A 58 44.29 27.44 27.19
C ASP A 58 43.29 27.78 28.31
N HIS A 59 42.74 26.76 28.99
CA HIS A 59 41.88 26.96 30.15
C HIS A 59 42.72 27.28 31.41
N PRO A 60 42.29 28.24 32.27
CA PRO A 60 43.02 28.59 33.50
C PRO A 60 43.20 27.43 34.48
N GLU A 61 42.28 26.47 34.47
CA GLU A 61 42.31 25.26 35.31
C GLU A 61 43.16 24.13 34.70
N ASN A 62 43.69 24.30 33.49
CA ASN A 62 44.60 23.30 32.92
C ASN A 62 45.83 23.14 33.81
N THR A 63 46.31 21.91 33.93
CA THR A 63 47.38 21.52 34.87
C THR A 63 48.64 22.39 34.76
N MET A 64 48.96 22.90 33.57
CA MET A 64 50.12 23.79 33.32
C MET A 64 49.70 25.23 33.02
N GLY A 65 48.46 25.63 33.38
CA GLY A 65 47.94 26.96 33.15
C GLY A 65 47.41 27.19 31.74
N LYS A 66 47.20 28.46 31.41
CA LYS A 66 46.45 28.86 30.20
C LYS A 66 47.29 29.05 28.94
N ASP A 67 48.60 29.01 29.03
CA ASP A 67 49.45 29.42 27.91
C ASP A 67 49.92 28.19 27.11
N ASP A 68 49.34 27.99 25.93
CA ASP A 68 49.65 26.90 25.00
C ASP A 68 49.53 25.51 25.66
N THR A 69 48.44 25.31 26.40
CA THR A 69 48.17 24.05 27.10
C THR A 69 46.86 23.44 26.64
N GLN A 70 46.78 22.12 26.70
CA GLN A 70 45.63 21.35 26.28
C GLN A 70 45.41 20.20 27.27
N ASP A 71 44.34 20.25 28.03
CA ASP A 71 44.01 19.23 29.02
C ASP A 71 42.70 18.51 28.69
N ILE A 72 42.59 17.28 29.19
CA ILE A 72 41.41 16.42 29.04
C ILE A 72 40.37 16.87 30.05
N TRP A 73 39.18 17.11 29.55
CA TRP A 73 37.95 17.38 30.29
C TRP A 73 36.90 16.31 30.00
N THR A 74 35.88 16.18 30.83
CA THR A 74 34.84 15.19 30.71
C THR A 74 33.50 15.77 31.07
N SER A 75 32.44 15.22 30.46
CA SER A 75 31.05 15.43 30.82
C SER A 75 30.31 14.09 30.80
N SER A 76 29.35 13.91 31.69
CA SER A 76 28.54 12.67 31.76
C SER A 76 27.07 12.99 31.68
N LYS A 77 26.27 12.07 31.13
CA LYS A 77 24.83 12.19 31.11
C LYS A 77 24.22 11.82 32.46
N ASP A 78 23.21 12.57 32.87
CA ASP A 78 22.33 12.19 33.97
C ASP A 78 21.30 11.14 33.55
N ALA A 79 20.43 10.73 34.48
CA ALA A 79 19.35 9.76 34.22
C ALA A 79 18.33 10.23 33.17
N ASN A 80 18.28 11.53 32.87
CA ASN A 80 17.40 12.11 31.85
C ASN A 80 18.10 12.31 30.48
N GLY A 81 19.37 11.88 30.37
CA GLY A 81 20.18 12.04 29.17
C GLY A 81 20.78 13.43 28.99
N VAL A 82 20.75 14.30 30.02
CA VAL A 82 21.30 15.67 29.97
C VAL A 82 22.76 15.64 30.35
N TRP A 83 23.58 16.27 29.54
CA TRP A 83 25.04 16.39 29.79
C TRP A 83 25.34 17.32 30.97
N SER A 84 26.19 16.86 31.88
CA SER A 84 26.70 17.68 32.99
C SER A 84 27.63 18.80 32.49
N PRO A 85 27.82 19.86 33.26
CA PRO A 85 28.91 20.79 33.00
C PRO A 85 30.27 20.08 32.87
N ALA A 86 31.12 20.60 31.99
CA ALA A 86 32.47 20.07 31.78
C ALA A 86 33.27 20.06 33.08
N LYS A 87 34.00 18.98 33.32
CA LYS A 87 34.84 18.79 34.49
C LYS A 87 36.26 18.45 34.05
N HIS A 88 37.26 19.20 34.60
CA HIS A 88 38.68 18.93 34.38
C HIS A 88 39.10 17.60 35.00
N LEU A 89 39.84 16.78 34.25
CA LEU A 89 40.49 15.58 34.77
C LEU A 89 41.86 15.93 35.27
N GLY A 90 42.16 15.53 36.51
CA GLY A 90 43.48 15.72 37.09
C GLY A 90 44.52 14.69 36.62
N SER A 91 45.63 14.56 37.37
CA SER A 91 46.58 13.47 37.21
C SER A 91 45.91 12.11 37.46
N PRO A 92 46.26 11.03 36.74
CA PRO A 92 47.35 10.93 35.78
C PRO A 92 46.99 11.27 34.32
N PHE A 93 45.80 11.79 34.06
CA PHE A 93 45.29 12.01 32.68
C PHE A 93 45.94 13.25 32.03
N ASN A 94 46.27 14.26 32.83
CA ASN A 94 46.78 15.57 32.39
C ASN A 94 48.21 15.82 32.89
N ASN A 95 49.16 15.01 32.42
CA ASN A 95 50.57 15.09 32.83
C ASN A 95 51.46 15.82 31.82
N HIS A 96 50.94 16.13 30.63
CA HIS A 96 51.72 16.75 29.55
C HIS A 96 51.17 18.16 29.25
N ARG A 97 51.89 18.91 28.42
CA ARG A 97 51.46 20.21 27.92
C ARG A 97 50.26 20.07 26.97
N SER A 98 50.19 18.94 26.25
CA SER A 98 49.09 18.58 25.34
C SER A 98 48.60 17.17 25.65
N ASN A 99 47.42 17.08 26.22
CA ASN A 99 46.77 15.84 26.64
C ASN A 99 45.51 15.61 25.80
N GLN A 100 45.22 14.36 25.44
CA GLN A 100 44.06 13.98 24.64
C GLN A 100 43.69 12.52 24.89
N VAL A 101 42.40 12.21 24.97
CA VAL A 101 41.90 10.84 24.90
C VAL A 101 41.75 10.45 23.42
N PHE A 102 42.18 9.24 23.09
CA PHE A 102 42.10 8.68 21.75
C PHE A 102 41.05 7.58 21.63
N THR A 103 40.83 6.80 22.69
CA THR A 103 39.84 5.73 22.74
C THR A 103 39.42 5.44 24.17
N VAL A 104 38.14 5.20 24.41
CA VAL A 104 37.64 4.57 25.63
C VAL A 104 37.53 3.09 25.38
N LEU A 105 38.26 2.30 26.16
CA LEU A 105 38.32 0.85 26.02
C LEU A 105 37.10 0.17 26.71
N PRO A 106 36.76 -1.06 26.37
CA PRO A 106 35.57 -1.74 26.92
C PRO A 106 35.56 -1.88 28.45
N ASP A 107 36.73 -1.91 29.10
CA ASP A 107 36.87 -1.96 30.56
C ASP A 107 36.87 -0.57 31.23
N GLY A 108 36.55 0.49 30.47
CA GLY A 108 36.59 1.88 30.94
C GLY A 108 37.96 2.52 31.01
N SER A 109 39.06 1.81 30.67
CA SER A 109 40.39 2.41 30.57
C SER A 109 40.46 3.38 29.40
N LEU A 110 41.26 4.42 29.54
CA LEU A 110 41.47 5.44 28.51
C LEU A 110 42.81 5.25 27.80
N PHE A 111 42.79 5.15 26.48
CA PHE A 111 43.96 5.24 25.63
C PHE A 111 44.22 6.71 25.36
N ILE A 112 45.36 7.22 25.84
CA ILE A 112 45.67 8.64 25.88
C ILE A 112 47.03 8.99 25.23
N LYS A 113 47.19 10.28 24.93
CA LYS A 113 48.41 10.89 24.41
C LYS A 113 49.48 11.03 25.50
N GLY A 114 50.72 10.74 25.13
CA GLY A 114 51.91 10.94 25.97
C GLY A 114 52.43 9.66 26.65
N GLY A 115 53.73 9.65 26.95
CA GLY A 115 54.40 8.61 27.74
C GLY A 115 54.32 8.88 29.24
N ARG A 116 55.15 8.16 30.01
CA ARG A 116 55.25 8.32 31.49
C ARG A 116 55.90 9.62 31.89
N THR A 117 56.89 10.05 31.14
CA THR A 117 57.68 11.25 31.45
C THR A 117 57.07 12.47 30.77
N ARG A 118 57.05 13.60 31.50
CA ARG A 118 56.54 14.88 31.03
C ARG A 118 57.22 15.31 29.72
N GLY A 119 56.39 15.66 28.68
CA GLY A 119 56.92 16.10 27.38
C GLY A 119 57.31 14.96 26.45
N GLU A 120 57.25 13.73 26.90
CA GLU A 120 57.59 12.57 26.09
C GLU A 120 56.45 12.24 25.06
N LYS A 121 56.84 12.14 23.79
CA LYS A 121 55.92 11.67 22.75
C LYS A 121 55.65 10.17 22.94
N GLY A 122 54.43 9.76 22.87
CA GLY A 122 54.06 8.36 23.01
C GLY A 122 52.57 8.16 23.29
N PHE A 123 52.22 6.99 23.77
CA PHE A 123 50.89 6.59 24.10
C PHE A 123 50.85 5.85 25.44
N SER A 124 49.79 6.04 26.19
CA SER A 124 49.59 5.33 27.46
C SER A 124 48.15 4.84 27.59
N ILE A 125 47.93 3.80 28.35
CA ILE A 125 46.63 3.38 28.84
C ILE A 125 46.54 3.74 30.32
N VAL A 126 45.51 4.50 30.68
CA VAL A 126 45.19 4.80 32.08
C VAL A 126 43.94 3.97 32.45
N SER A 127 44.12 3.12 33.46
CA SER A 127 43.03 2.31 34.00
C SER A 127 42.01 3.15 34.77
N SER A 128 40.82 2.61 35.00
CA SER A 128 39.79 3.23 35.86
C SER A 128 40.28 3.47 37.29
N SER A 129 41.28 2.71 37.76
CA SER A 129 41.94 2.91 39.07
C SER A 129 43.02 4.00 39.04
N GLY A 130 43.30 4.63 37.88
CA GLY A 130 44.31 5.67 37.71
C GLY A 130 45.75 5.13 37.48
N SER A 131 45.93 3.84 37.25
CA SER A 131 47.25 3.27 36.90
C SER A 131 47.59 3.60 35.44
N LEU A 132 48.76 4.24 35.22
CA LEU A 132 49.25 4.60 33.90
C LEU A 132 50.23 3.56 33.39
N ASN A 133 49.96 3.00 32.23
CA ASN A 133 50.78 2.05 31.49
C ASN A 133 51.20 2.67 30.16
N GLU A 134 52.48 3.00 30.01
CA GLU A 134 53.07 3.46 28.74
C GLU A 134 53.13 2.29 27.75
N LEU A 135 52.77 2.55 26.49
CA LEU A 135 52.87 1.58 25.40
C LEU A 135 54.22 1.77 24.66
N ASP A 136 54.93 0.67 24.49
CA ASP A 136 56.11 0.64 23.62
C ASP A 136 55.65 0.42 22.16
N VAL A 137 55.71 1.49 21.35
CA VAL A 137 55.48 1.46 19.92
C VAL A 137 56.81 1.64 19.21
N ALA A 138 57.32 0.56 18.63
CA ALA A 138 58.67 0.48 18.05
C ALA A 138 58.93 1.61 17.05
N ASP A 139 60.04 2.31 17.20
CA ASP A 139 60.52 3.43 16.37
C ASP A 139 59.57 4.66 16.27
N PHE A 140 58.40 4.65 16.91
CA PHE A 140 57.43 5.76 16.77
C PHE A 140 58.09 7.12 17.13
N LYS A 141 58.81 7.20 18.23
CA LYS A 141 59.45 8.45 18.68
C LYS A 141 60.50 9.00 17.67
N LYS A 142 61.16 8.10 16.92
CA LYS A 142 62.11 8.46 15.85
C LYS A 142 61.41 8.86 14.55
N MET A 143 60.29 8.19 14.23
CA MET A 143 59.53 8.44 13.01
C MET A 143 58.70 9.72 13.10
N ASN A 144 58.09 10.01 14.26
CA ASN A 144 57.26 11.19 14.43
C ASN A 144 58.07 12.48 14.55
N LYS A 145 58.28 13.15 13.43
CA LYS A 145 58.95 14.44 13.31
C LYS A 145 57.99 15.61 13.12
N GLY A 146 56.71 15.31 12.84
CA GLY A 146 55.67 16.30 12.63
C GLY A 146 55.24 17.02 13.92
N ARG A 147 54.39 18.04 13.73
CA ARG A 147 53.87 18.84 14.84
C ARG A 147 52.81 18.10 15.63
N PHE A 148 51.97 17.32 14.93
CA PHE A 148 50.79 16.69 15.50
C PHE A 148 50.89 15.16 15.42
N TYR A 149 50.26 14.49 16.36
CA TYR A 149 50.06 13.05 16.31
C TYR A 149 48.88 12.67 17.20
N GLY A 150 48.26 11.55 16.86
CA GLY A 150 47.26 10.91 17.68
C GLY A 150 46.95 9.53 17.13
N ALA A 151 45.93 8.86 17.69
CA ALA A 151 45.68 7.48 17.33
C ALA A 151 44.21 7.07 17.61
N SER A 152 43.85 5.85 17.21
CA SER A 152 42.69 5.09 17.68
C SER A 152 43.12 3.65 17.89
N MET A 153 42.62 3.01 18.95
CA MET A 153 42.98 1.64 19.33
C MET A 153 41.77 0.71 19.14
N SER A 154 42.00 -0.49 18.63
CA SER A 154 40.94 -1.54 18.57
C SER A 154 40.50 -1.97 19.97
N SER A 155 39.25 -2.41 20.10
CA SER A 155 38.68 -2.81 21.40
C SER A 155 39.39 -3.98 22.06
N ASP A 156 40.04 -4.83 21.27
CA ASP A 156 40.86 -5.96 21.73
C ASP A 156 42.32 -5.56 22.07
N ARG A 157 42.66 -4.28 21.91
CA ARG A 157 43.99 -3.69 22.14
C ARG A 157 45.12 -4.23 21.24
N LYS A 158 44.78 -4.96 20.16
CA LYS A 158 45.80 -5.55 19.30
C LYS A 158 46.27 -4.65 18.17
N HIS A 159 45.48 -3.63 17.83
CA HIS A 159 45.76 -2.79 16.67
C HIS A 159 45.63 -1.30 17.04
N ILE A 160 46.54 -0.50 16.55
CA ILE A 160 46.52 0.96 16.69
C ILE A 160 46.62 1.57 15.30
N ILE A 161 45.68 2.45 14.95
CA ILE A 161 45.80 3.33 13.78
C ILE A 161 46.32 4.68 14.29
N ILE A 162 47.48 5.11 13.82
CA ILE A 162 48.20 6.28 14.28
C ILE A 162 48.25 7.29 13.15
N TYR A 163 48.13 8.59 13.44
CA TYR A 163 48.47 9.64 12.49
C TYR A 163 49.65 10.46 12.98
N PHE A 164 50.60 10.72 12.11
CA PHE A 164 51.77 11.57 12.34
C PHE A 164 52.49 11.88 11.03
N SER A 165 53.51 12.74 11.06
CA SER A 165 54.40 13.00 9.92
C SER A 165 55.82 12.55 10.19
N GLU A 166 56.45 11.94 9.18
CA GLU A 166 57.89 11.67 9.17
C GLU A 166 58.70 12.88 8.70
N LEU A 167 58.05 13.94 8.22
CA LEU A 167 58.68 15.18 7.78
C LEU A 167 58.83 16.16 8.96
N GLU A 168 60.01 16.77 9.06
CA GLU A 168 60.32 17.70 10.14
C GLU A 168 59.36 18.90 10.18
N ASN A 169 58.74 19.12 11.34
CA ASN A 169 57.78 20.21 11.59
C ASN A 169 56.60 20.30 10.61
N SER A 170 56.32 19.25 9.84
CA SER A 170 55.20 19.22 8.91
C SER A 170 53.86 19.36 9.65
N PRO A 171 52.93 20.18 9.16
CA PRO A 171 51.55 20.18 9.63
C PRO A 171 50.75 18.99 9.10
N ASN A 172 51.15 18.44 7.93
CA ASN A 172 50.44 17.33 7.30
C ASN A 172 50.85 16.00 7.89
N SER A 173 49.89 15.15 8.12
CA SER A 173 50.04 13.82 8.70
C SER A 173 49.52 12.73 7.79
N ASP A 174 50.07 11.54 7.96
CA ASP A 174 49.63 10.31 7.29
C ASP A 174 49.11 9.30 8.31
N LEU A 175 48.32 8.33 7.84
CA LEU A 175 47.81 7.22 8.66
C LEU A 175 48.73 6.01 8.58
N TYR A 176 49.01 5.42 9.74
CA TYR A 176 49.86 4.24 9.93
C TYR A 176 49.12 3.20 10.76
N ALA A 177 49.40 1.91 10.56
CA ALA A 177 48.99 0.84 11.44
C ALA A 177 50.15 0.26 12.23
N SER A 178 49.91 -0.10 13.48
CA SER A 178 50.84 -0.80 14.37
C SER A 178 50.11 -1.91 15.11
N HIS A 179 50.75 -3.02 15.36
CA HIS A 179 50.15 -4.24 15.88
C HIS A 179 50.88 -4.76 17.12
N LEU A 180 50.09 -5.25 18.10
CA LEU A 180 50.61 -5.87 19.31
C LEU A 180 51.41 -7.14 18.95
N GLN A 181 52.60 -7.25 19.54
CA GLN A 181 53.52 -8.38 19.36
C GLN A 181 53.49 -9.30 20.58
N ASN A 182 54.13 -10.46 20.45
CA ASN A 182 54.13 -11.47 21.50
C ASN A 182 54.88 -11.03 22.78
N ASP A 183 55.79 -10.07 22.66
CA ASP A 183 56.56 -9.49 23.79
C ASP A 183 55.81 -8.36 24.51
N GLY A 184 54.60 -8.02 24.07
CA GLY A 184 53.79 -6.95 24.63
C GLY A 184 54.08 -5.56 24.06
N SER A 185 55.07 -5.42 23.18
CA SER A 185 55.31 -4.18 22.42
C SER A 185 54.38 -4.10 21.21
N TYR A 186 54.30 -2.89 20.60
CA TYR A 186 53.62 -2.71 19.31
C TYR A 186 54.66 -2.60 18.19
N SER A 187 54.35 -3.16 17.05
CA SER A 187 55.22 -3.14 15.88
C SER A 187 55.55 -1.72 15.43
N ARG A 188 56.63 -1.56 14.67
CA ARG A 188 56.91 -0.32 13.96
C ARG A 188 55.72 0.10 13.11
N PRO A 189 55.25 1.38 13.17
CA PRO A 189 54.14 1.86 12.35
C PRO A 189 54.42 1.73 10.86
N VAL A 190 53.47 1.16 10.11
CA VAL A 190 53.53 1.01 8.66
C VAL A 190 52.46 1.91 8.02
N LYS A 191 52.88 2.76 7.08
CA LYS A 191 52.00 3.71 6.40
C LYS A 191 50.89 2.96 5.64
N LEU A 192 49.65 3.39 5.84
CA LEU A 192 48.50 2.84 5.13
C LEU A 192 48.44 3.35 3.69
N LYS A 193 48.11 2.49 2.75
CA LYS A 193 47.99 2.84 1.32
C LYS A 193 46.89 3.88 1.03
N LEU A 194 45.89 3.98 1.92
CA LEU A 194 44.82 4.96 1.79
C LEU A 194 45.25 6.40 2.13
N SER A 195 46.43 6.58 2.77
CA SER A 195 46.98 7.92 3.06
C SER A 195 47.35 8.64 1.76
N THR A 196 47.18 9.96 1.79
CA THR A 196 47.50 10.84 0.66
C THR A 196 48.82 11.59 0.96
N ASN A 197 49.18 12.55 0.10
CA ASN A 197 50.24 13.51 0.36
C ASN A 197 49.70 14.80 1.04
N LEU A 198 48.44 14.82 1.41
CA LEU A 198 47.76 15.87 2.15
C LEU A 198 47.50 15.41 3.57
N ASP A 199 46.86 16.25 4.38
CA ASP A 199 46.61 15.93 5.77
C ASP A 199 45.54 14.83 5.92
N ASP A 200 45.91 13.74 6.61
CA ASP A 200 45.04 12.65 7.01
C ASP A 200 45.16 12.47 8.53
N VAL A 201 44.09 12.78 9.30
CA VAL A 201 44.14 12.99 10.76
C VAL A 201 42.96 12.38 11.50
N GLY A 202 43.09 12.30 12.83
CA GLY A 202 41.97 11.97 13.72
C GLY A 202 41.28 10.64 13.41
N PRO A 203 42.02 9.53 13.28
CA PRO A 203 41.40 8.24 13.03
C PRO A 203 40.51 7.83 14.19
N PHE A 204 39.36 7.26 13.88
CA PHE A 204 38.43 6.64 14.82
C PHE A 204 37.96 5.28 14.29
N ILE A 205 38.31 4.21 15.01
CA ILE A 205 37.86 2.86 14.72
C ILE A 205 36.43 2.74 15.23
N GLY A 206 35.47 2.47 14.31
CA GLY A 206 34.08 2.33 14.65
C GLY A 206 33.78 1.15 15.59
N PRO A 207 32.63 1.16 16.28
CA PRO A 207 32.23 0.09 17.20
C PRO A 207 32.21 -1.31 16.56
N ASP A 208 31.98 -1.39 15.24
CA ASP A 208 32.02 -2.65 14.47
C ASP A 208 33.42 -3.24 14.26
N GLN A 209 34.47 -2.53 14.69
CA GLN A 209 35.86 -2.90 14.50
C GLN A 209 36.28 -3.16 13.04
N LYS A 210 35.50 -2.66 12.10
CA LYS A 210 35.67 -2.81 10.63
C LYS A 210 35.75 -1.48 9.92
N THR A 211 35.02 -0.48 10.42
CA THR A 211 34.95 0.85 9.82
C THR A 211 35.98 1.78 10.48
N LEU A 212 36.71 2.51 9.66
CA LEU A 212 37.60 3.58 10.07
C LEU A 212 37.04 4.91 9.58
N PHE A 213 36.88 5.87 10.50
CA PHE A 213 36.59 7.26 10.19
C PHE A 213 37.86 8.09 10.40
N PHE A 214 38.04 9.12 9.56
CA PHE A 214 39.21 10.01 9.69
C PHE A 214 38.96 11.32 8.93
N GLY A 215 39.62 12.40 9.39
CA GLY A 215 39.65 13.66 8.67
C GLY A 215 40.67 13.62 7.54
N SER A 216 40.35 14.21 6.38
CA SER A 216 41.30 14.27 5.26
C SER A 216 41.10 15.53 4.41
N ALA A 217 42.23 16.10 3.98
CA ALA A 217 42.28 17.20 3.02
C ALA A 217 42.29 16.74 1.55
N ARG A 218 42.08 15.42 1.31
CA ARG A 218 42.11 14.83 -0.05
C ARG A 218 41.15 15.49 -1.01
N GLN A 219 41.58 15.56 -2.26
CA GLN A 219 40.72 16.01 -3.37
C GLN A 219 39.84 14.83 -3.83
N SER A 220 38.57 14.86 -3.54
CA SER A 220 37.63 13.80 -3.92
C SER A 220 36.26 14.37 -4.32
N PRO A 221 35.47 13.64 -5.10
CA PRO A 221 34.06 14.00 -5.34
C PRO A 221 33.31 14.17 -4.01
N GLY A 222 32.52 15.23 -3.88
CA GLY A 222 31.73 15.51 -2.68
C GLY A 222 32.46 16.27 -1.56
N ARG A 223 33.73 16.64 -1.73
CA ARG A 223 34.44 17.49 -0.78
C ARG A 223 33.67 18.79 -0.53
N GLN A 224 33.54 19.15 0.78
CA GLN A 224 32.80 20.32 1.24
C GLN A 224 33.71 21.45 1.72
N GLY A 225 34.77 21.12 2.47
CA GLY A 225 35.64 22.09 3.15
C GLY A 225 37.12 21.86 2.92
N GLY A 226 37.93 22.40 3.84
CA GLY A 226 39.40 22.23 3.84
C GLY A 226 39.82 20.83 4.28
N VAL A 227 39.22 20.34 5.36
CA VAL A 227 39.32 18.97 5.86
C VAL A 227 37.89 18.45 6.04
N ASP A 228 37.62 17.30 5.51
CA ASP A 228 36.32 16.60 5.60
C ASP A 228 36.50 15.26 6.31
N ILE A 229 35.45 14.74 6.92
CA ILE A 229 35.44 13.39 7.50
C ILE A 229 35.09 12.37 6.41
N TYR A 230 35.91 11.32 6.36
CA TYR A 230 35.75 10.17 5.47
C TYR A 230 35.55 8.90 6.27
N ARG A 231 34.94 7.91 5.66
CA ARG A 231 34.87 6.53 6.14
C ARG A 231 35.48 5.56 5.15
N THR A 232 36.09 4.53 5.65
CA THR A 232 36.56 3.37 4.87
C THR A 232 36.29 2.09 5.65
N THR A 233 36.24 0.96 4.97
CA THR A 233 35.99 -0.35 5.60
C THR A 233 37.17 -1.26 5.37
N ARG A 234 37.60 -1.96 6.41
CA ARG A 234 38.66 -2.95 6.37
C ARG A 234 38.28 -4.10 5.43
N THR A 235 39.16 -4.48 4.50
CA THR A 235 38.92 -5.52 3.49
C THR A 235 39.45 -6.90 3.90
N ASP A 236 40.34 -6.93 4.91
CA ASP A 236 40.90 -8.15 5.49
C ASP A 236 41.25 -7.98 6.97
N ASP A 237 41.79 -9.01 7.60
CA ASP A 237 42.17 -9.00 9.02
C ASP A 237 43.57 -8.48 9.29
N THR A 238 44.32 -8.03 8.29
CA THR A 238 45.67 -7.47 8.45
C THR A 238 45.67 -6.05 8.97
N TRP A 239 44.56 -5.33 8.92
CA TRP A 239 44.45 -3.90 9.22
C TRP A 239 45.26 -2.98 8.31
N MET A 240 45.84 -3.53 7.24
CA MET A 240 46.63 -2.79 6.26
C MET A 240 45.81 -2.43 5.01
N ASN A 241 44.79 -3.20 4.72
CA ASN A 241 44.01 -3.04 3.51
C ASN A 241 42.59 -2.54 3.81
N TRP A 242 42.23 -1.44 3.14
CA TRP A 242 41.00 -0.69 3.34
C TRP A 242 40.34 -0.37 1.98
N SER A 243 39.05 -0.25 1.97
CA SER A 243 38.29 0.19 0.78
C SER A 243 38.62 1.65 0.45
N GLU A 244 38.26 2.09 -0.77
CA GLU A 244 38.33 3.51 -1.12
C GLU A 244 37.53 4.36 -0.12
N PRO A 245 38.14 5.44 0.43
CA PRO A 245 37.46 6.31 1.38
C PRO A 245 36.31 7.08 0.77
N ILE A 246 35.18 7.09 1.46
CA ILE A 246 33.93 7.75 1.07
C ILE A 246 33.74 8.99 1.96
N ASN A 247 33.55 10.16 1.32
CA ASN A 247 33.20 11.40 2.01
C ASN A 247 31.83 11.27 2.68
N LEU A 248 31.68 11.65 3.97
CA LEU A 248 30.43 11.53 4.70
C LEU A 248 29.37 12.56 4.26
N GLY A 249 29.77 13.63 3.58
CA GLY A 249 28.88 14.68 3.13
C GLY A 249 28.18 15.43 4.27
N LYS A 250 27.19 16.23 3.89
CA LYS A 250 26.35 16.95 4.87
C LYS A 250 25.49 15.99 5.70
N PRO A 251 25.19 16.30 6.99
CA PRO A 251 25.59 17.50 7.72
C PRO A 251 26.93 17.37 8.42
N ILE A 252 27.63 16.22 8.32
CA ILE A 252 28.92 15.97 8.99
C ILE A 252 29.96 16.93 8.43
N ASN A 253 30.12 16.96 7.10
CA ASN A 253 31.07 17.80 6.42
C ASN A 253 30.45 19.13 5.96
N THR A 254 31.18 20.21 6.09
CA THR A 254 30.75 21.58 5.76
C THR A 254 31.84 22.33 4.98
N SER A 255 31.58 23.60 4.67
CA SER A 255 32.62 24.47 4.10
C SER A 255 33.73 24.89 5.07
N ALA A 256 33.60 24.53 6.36
CA ALA A 256 34.59 24.78 7.37
C ALA A 256 35.68 23.67 7.42
N LEU A 257 36.41 23.57 8.50
CA LEU A 257 37.32 22.46 8.80
C LEU A 257 36.58 21.53 9.77
N ASP A 258 36.27 20.33 9.33
CA ASP A 258 35.60 19.32 10.13
C ASP A 258 36.60 18.28 10.62
N PHE A 259 36.73 18.18 11.94
CA PHE A 259 37.75 17.33 12.60
C PHE A 259 37.10 16.39 13.60
N TYR A 260 37.79 15.28 13.88
CA TYR A 260 37.54 14.38 15.01
C TYR A 260 36.12 13.85 15.06
N PHE A 261 35.91 12.76 14.41
CA PHE A 261 34.63 12.02 14.42
C PHE A 261 34.68 10.90 15.47
N THR A 262 33.65 10.76 16.29
CA THR A 262 33.46 9.63 17.19
C THR A 262 32.00 9.22 17.25
N MET A 263 31.74 7.95 17.60
CA MET A 263 30.38 7.45 17.86
C MET A 263 30.39 6.41 18.98
N ASP A 264 29.25 6.31 19.69
CA ASP A 264 29.02 5.24 20.66
C ASP A 264 28.47 3.96 19.96
N ASN A 265 28.23 2.90 20.76
CA ASN A 265 27.65 1.63 20.25
C ASN A 265 26.20 1.76 19.77
N ALA A 266 25.47 2.80 20.17
CA ALA A 266 24.12 3.09 19.72
C ALA A 266 24.08 3.91 18.42
N GLY A 267 25.27 4.41 17.96
CA GLY A 267 25.39 5.21 16.74
C GLY A 267 25.23 6.72 16.96
N ASN A 268 25.24 7.21 18.20
CA ASN A 268 25.27 8.65 18.47
C ASN A 268 26.62 9.20 18.09
N VAL A 269 26.64 10.23 17.25
CA VAL A 269 27.84 10.81 16.65
C VAL A 269 28.16 12.14 17.28
N PHE A 270 29.48 12.33 17.56
CA PHE A 270 30.05 13.58 18.01
C PHE A 270 31.23 13.97 17.11
N THR A 271 31.46 15.28 16.94
CA THR A 271 32.54 15.81 16.10
C THR A 271 32.95 17.17 16.58
N SER A 272 34.11 17.64 16.13
CA SER A 272 34.55 19.03 16.33
C SER A 272 34.51 19.78 15.00
N ARG A 273 34.09 21.03 15.06
CA ARG A 273 34.01 21.90 13.90
C ARG A 273 34.57 23.27 14.22
N ALA A 274 35.34 23.80 13.27
CA ALA A 274 35.78 25.18 13.36
C ALA A 274 34.59 26.15 13.19
N ASN A 275 34.60 27.20 14.00
CA ASN A 275 33.59 28.28 13.91
C ASN A 275 33.78 29.18 12.67
N LYS A 276 34.94 29.12 12.02
CA LYS A 276 35.27 29.81 10.77
C LYS A 276 36.14 28.91 9.88
N ALA A 277 36.08 29.11 8.57
CA ALA A 277 36.84 28.34 7.58
C ALA A 277 38.30 28.86 7.42
N ILE A 278 38.97 29.25 8.50
CA ILE A 278 40.33 29.76 8.52
C ILE A 278 41.19 28.95 9.50
N GLU A 279 42.49 28.82 9.21
CA GLU A 279 43.46 28.22 10.12
C GLU A 279 43.49 28.97 11.46
N GLY A 280 43.55 28.24 12.58
CA GLY A 280 43.52 28.81 13.92
C GLY A 280 42.15 29.22 14.44
N ALA A 281 41.08 28.93 13.69
CA ALA A 281 39.71 29.11 14.19
C ALA A 281 39.44 28.20 15.39
N GLN A 282 38.67 28.71 16.35
CA GLN A 282 38.24 27.90 17.50
C GLN A 282 37.37 26.74 17.03
N LEU A 283 37.59 25.57 17.61
CA LEU A 283 36.75 24.41 17.46
C LEU A 283 35.70 24.37 18.57
N ASP A 284 34.52 23.92 18.23
CA ASP A 284 33.43 23.61 19.13
C ASP A 284 33.00 22.14 18.95
N LEU A 285 32.39 21.58 19.98
CA LEU A 285 31.83 20.23 19.95
C LEU A 285 30.40 20.25 19.43
N TYR A 286 30.10 19.32 18.56
CA TYR A 286 28.77 19.11 17.95
C TYR A 286 28.31 17.69 18.13
N MET A 287 26.98 17.51 18.21
CA MET A 287 26.34 16.21 18.27
C MET A 287 25.37 16.11 17.10
N LEU A 288 25.33 14.94 16.45
CA LEU A 288 24.38 14.63 15.39
C LEU A 288 23.04 14.21 16.00
N VAL A 289 22.00 14.95 15.71
CA VAL A 289 20.64 14.66 16.20
C VAL A 289 19.68 14.42 15.05
N PRO A 290 18.69 13.54 15.22
CA PRO A 290 17.65 13.37 14.20
C PRO A 290 16.82 14.64 14.08
N LYS A 291 16.53 15.07 12.83
CA LYS A 291 15.58 16.13 12.57
C LYS A 291 14.18 15.65 12.93
N ASN A 292 13.39 16.54 13.48
CA ASN A 292 11.95 16.30 13.68
C ASN A 292 11.21 16.44 12.35
N LEU A 293 11.32 15.41 11.50
CA LEU A 293 10.70 15.39 10.18
C LEU A 293 9.20 15.15 10.29
N LYS A 294 8.45 15.88 9.48
CA LYS A 294 6.98 15.79 9.43
C LYS A 294 6.55 14.80 8.36
N ILE A 295 5.64 13.90 8.72
CA ILE A 295 4.99 12.99 7.78
C ILE A 295 3.51 13.35 7.77
N ASN A 296 3.02 13.84 6.65
CA ASN A 296 1.60 14.13 6.44
C ASN A 296 0.97 12.96 5.67
N LEU A 297 -0.16 12.46 6.13
CA LEU A 297 -1.06 11.60 5.37
C LEU A 297 -2.14 12.47 4.76
N VAL A 298 -2.29 12.42 3.45
CA VAL A 298 -3.40 13.03 2.71
C VAL A 298 -4.14 11.90 2.00
N GLY A 299 -5.43 11.77 2.25
CA GLY A 299 -6.22 10.71 1.66
C GLY A 299 -7.49 11.23 1.01
N MET A 300 -8.02 10.42 0.09
CA MET A 300 -9.28 10.68 -0.61
C MET A 300 -10.15 9.42 -0.56
N VAL A 301 -11.44 9.61 -0.36
CA VAL A 301 -12.44 8.53 -0.37
C VAL A 301 -13.36 8.73 -1.57
N TYR A 302 -13.47 7.70 -2.41
CA TYR A 302 -14.27 7.72 -3.63
C TYR A 302 -15.23 6.54 -3.70
N ASP A 303 -16.33 6.72 -4.41
CA ASP A 303 -17.19 5.65 -4.89
C ASP A 303 -16.48 4.90 -6.04
N GLN A 304 -16.24 3.62 -5.87
CA GLN A 304 -15.54 2.78 -6.86
C GLN A 304 -16.27 2.70 -8.21
N LYS A 305 -17.60 2.85 -8.23
CA LYS A 305 -18.42 2.72 -9.44
C LYS A 305 -18.49 4.02 -10.25
N THR A 306 -18.63 5.14 -9.56
CA THR A 306 -18.88 6.46 -10.18
C THR A 306 -17.66 7.36 -10.18
N ASN A 307 -16.65 7.01 -9.40
CA ASN A 307 -15.45 7.81 -9.11
C ASN A 307 -15.78 9.19 -8.49
N ASN A 308 -16.97 9.32 -7.90
CA ASN A 308 -17.33 10.53 -7.18
C ASN A 308 -16.75 10.54 -5.76
N PRO A 309 -16.33 11.70 -5.24
CA PRO A 309 -15.87 11.81 -3.87
C PRO A 309 -16.99 11.54 -2.87
N ILE A 310 -16.66 10.81 -1.80
CA ILE A 310 -17.59 10.50 -0.71
C ILE A 310 -17.34 11.44 0.45
N GLN A 311 -18.29 12.34 0.69
CA GLN A 311 -18.30 13.25 1.82
C GLN A 311 -18.72 12.52 3.11
N SER A 312 -18.17 12.98 4.24
CA SER A 312 -18.51 12.49 5.60
C SER A 312 -18.33 11.00 5.81
N ALA A 313 -17.46 10.36 5.03
CA ALA A 313 -17.03 9.00 5.31
C ALA A 313 -16.24 8.98 6.63
N ASP A 314 -16.53 8.01 7.50
CA ASP A 314 -15.74 7.78 8.70
C ASP A 314 -14.43 7.11 8.32
N VAL A 315 -13.31 7.76 8.66
CA VAL A 315 -11.96 7.28 8.37
C VAL A 315 -11.23 6.98 9.68
N GLN A 316 -10.52 5.88 9.73
CA GLN A 316 -9.67 5.51 10.87
C GLN A 316 -8.26 5.18 10.38
N VAL A 317 -7.28 5.88 10.95
CA VAL A 317 -5.86 5.60 10.73
C VAL A 317 -5.31 4.87 11.95
N LYS A 318 -4.84 3.64 11.76
CA LYS A 318 -4.33 2.79 12.84
C LYS A 318 -2.84 2.51 12.67
N VAL A 319 -2.13 2.49 13.79
CA VAL A 319 -0.78 1.96 13.92
C VAL A 319 -0.79 0.91 15.01
N LYS A 320 0.05 -0.11 14.88
CA LYS A 320 0.13 -1.21 15.86
C LYS A 320 0.29 -0.65 17.29
N GLU A 321 -0.52 -1.13 18.22
CA GLU A 321 -0.48 -0.82 19.67
C GLU A 321 -0.84 0.63 20.06
N LYS A 322 -1.36 1.46 19.14
CA LYS A 322 -1.87 2.80 19.46
C LYS A 322 -3.36 2.93 19.19
N GLU A 323 -4.01 3.85 19.90
CA GLU A 323 -5.40 4.21 19.61
C GLU A 323 -5.57 4.76 18.19
N PRO A 324 -6.64 4.39 17.48
CA PRO A 324 -6.88 4.87 16.12
C PRO A 324 -7.12 6.38 16.08
N ILE A 325 -6.51 7.06 15.12
CA ILE A 325 -6.87 8.43 14.77
C ILE A 325 -8.18 8.37 13.98
N LYS A 326 -9.23 9.02 14.50
CA LYS A 326 -10.56 9.07 13.87
C LYS A 326 -10.73 10.39 13.12
N LEU A 327 -11.11 10.32 11.87
CA LEU A 327 -11.28 11.43 10.95
C LEU A 327 -12.60 11.31 10.18
N ARG A 328 -12.99 12.37 9.50
CA ARG A 328 -14.08 12.37 8.50
C ARG A 328 -13.63 13.00 7.21
N SER A 329 -14.05 12.44 6.09
CA SER A 329 -13.80 13.05 4.79
C SER A 329 -14.61 14.34 4.64
N ASN A 330 -13.99 15.36 4.04
CA ASN A 330 -14.59 16.65 3.75
C ASN A 330 -15.52 16.61 2.52
N THR A 331 -16.01 17.76 2.07
CA THR A 331 -16.91 17.88 0.91
C THR A 331 -16.31 17.40 -0.41
N THR A 332 -14.99 17.33 -0.53
CA THR A 332 -14.27 16.82 -1.70
C THR A 332 -13.79 15.38 -1.49
N GLY A 333 -14.26 14.68 -0.45
CA GLY A 333 -13.82 13.32 -0.11
C GLY A 333 -12.45 13.24 0.58
N GLY A 334 -11.80 14.38 0.83
CA GLY A 334 -10.45 14.45 1.37
C GLY A 334 -10.38 14.33 2.89
N PHE A 335 -9.28 13.76 3.40
CA PHE A 335 -8.91 13.76 4.80
C PHE A 335 -7.40 13.92 4.95
N GLU A 336 -6.94 14.45 6.08
CA GLU A 336 -5.52 14.61 6.36
C GLU A 336 -5.20 14.40 7.84
N THR A 337 -4.00 13.93 8.13
CA THR A 337 -3.45 13.82 9.49
C THR A 337 -1.93 13.73 9.45
N LYS A 338 -1.30 13.89 10.62
CA LYS A 338 0.14 13.67 10.79
C LYS A 338 0.37 12.23 11.23
N LEU A 339 1.45 11.65 10.72
CA LEU A 339 1.92 10.32 11.11
C LEU A 339 3.22 10.42 11.90
N ASP A 340 3.45 9.45 12.77
CA ASP A 340 4.75 9.24 13.41
C ASP A 340 5.70 8.50 12.45
N GLU A 341 6.98 8.46 12.81
CA GLU A 341 8.00 7.83 11.97
C GLU A 341 7.84 6.30 11.84
N VAL A 342 8.36 5.81 10.71
CA VAL A 342 8.66 4.42 10.35
C VAL A 342 7.78 3.37 11.02
N SER A 343 6.51 3.31 10.59
CA SER A 343 5.56 2.29 11.05
C SER A 343 4.75 1.74 9.89
N GLN A 344 4.13 0.60 10.14
CA GLN A 344 3.08 0.09 9.27
C GLN A 344 1.74 0.67 9.73
N TYR A 345 1.02 1.27 8.81
CA TYR A 345 -0.30 1.86 9.03
C TYR A 345 -1.36 1.11 8.28
N SER A 346 -2.57 1.09 8.84
CA SER A 346 -3.78 0.81 8.09
C SER A 346 -4.70 2.03 8.11
N VAL A 347 -5.34 2.28 6.98
CA VAL A 347 -6.38 3.30 6.84
C VAL A 347 -7.65 2.62 6.40
N SER A 348 -8.68 2.69 7.22
CA SER A 348 -10.00 2.17 6.88
C SER A 348 -10.99 3.31 6.68
N ALA A 349 -11.88 3.14 5.70
CA ALA A 349 -12.99 4.06 5.49
C ALA A 349 -14.32 3.30 5.42
N SER A 350 -15.39 3.96 5.89
CA SER A 350 -16.76 3.45 5.79
C SER A 350 -17.73 4.61 5.57
N ALA A 351 -18.80 4.35 4.81
CA ALA A 351 -19.86 5.31 4.56
C ALA A 351 -21.20 4.58 4.39
N ALA A 352 -22.32 5.26 4.66
CA ALA A 352 -23.65 4.69 4.48
C ALA A 352 -23.88 4.30 3.00
N GLY A 353 -24.34 3.09 2.76
CA GLY A 353 -24.55 2.53 1.42
C GLY A 353 -23.32 1.95 0.73
N PHE A 354 -22.20 1.84 1.44
CA PHE A 354 -20.95 1.28 0.94
C PHE A 354 -20.43 0.17 1.85
N LEU A 355 -19.68 -0.76 1.27
CA LEU A 355 -18.91 -1.75 2.02
C LEU A 355 -17.66 -1.06 2.58
N PRO A 356 -17.32 -1.29 3.87
CA PRO A 356 -16.10 -0.73 4.45
C PRO A 356 -14.86 -1.31 3.77
N LYS A 357 -13.82 -0.51 3.66
CA LYS A 357 -12.54 -0.91 3.07
C LYS A 357 -11.38 -0.48 3.94
N GLU A 358 -10.34 -1.31 3.98
CA GLU A 358 -9.07 -1.03 4.66
C GLU A 358 -7.91 -1.20 3.68
N GLU A 359 -6.99 -0.24 3.69
CA GLU A 359 -5.74 -0.26 2.96
C GLU A 359 -4.57 -0.21 3.95
N THR A 360 -3.51 -0.94 3.65
CA THR A 360 -2.31 -0.95 4.49
C THR A 360 -1.11 -0.42 3.72
N PHE A 361 -0.29 0.39 4.38
CA PHE A 361 0.95 0.89 3.81
C PHE A 361 2.04 0.99 4.89
N LYS A 362 3.28 0.96 4.45
CA LYS A 362 4.44 1.16 5.31
C LYS A 362 5.05 2.53 5.01
N VAL A 363 5.24 3.34 6.05
CA VAL A 363 6.03 4.56 5.94
C VAL A 363 7.49 4.16 5.79
N PRO A 364 8.15 4.48 4.67
CA PRO A 364 9.57 4.19 4.49
C PRO A 364 10.41 5.10 5.39
N THR A 365 11.70 4.82 5.50
CA THR A 365 12.66 5.76 6.09
C THR A 365 12.66 7.05 5.27
N ILE A 366 12.31 8.17 5.90
CA ILE A 366 12.24 9.48 5.24
C ILE A 366 13.51 10.29 5.53
N TYR A 367 13.85 11.20 4.62
CA TYR A 367 15.03 12.09 4.71
C TYR A 367 14.67 13.58 4.64
N SER A 368 13.42 13.88 4.39
CA SER A 368 12.81 15.23 4.40
C SER A 368 11.35 15.12 4.79
N ASP A 369 10.71 16.25 5.11
CA ASP A 369 9.25 16.30 5.28
C ASP A 369 8.59 15.64 4.08
N THR A 370 7.65 14.76 4.34
CA THR A 370 7.07 13.88 3.32
C THR A 370 5.55 13.88 3.43
N THR A 371 4.87 13.84 2.29
CA THR A 371 3.43 13.59 2.20
C THR A 371 3.17 12.23 1.58
N ILE A 372 2.36 11.42 2.26
CA ILE A 372 1.88 10.12 1.77
C ILE A 372 0.46 10.31 1.30
N ASN A 373 0.19 9.92 0.05
CA ASN A 373 -1.14 9.99 -0.53
C ASN A 373 -1.78 8.59 -0.54
N VAL A 374 -3.06 8.51 -0.13
CA VAL A 374 -3.85 7.29 -0.11
C VAL A 374 -5.21 7.53 -0.75
N GLU A 375 -5.63 6.63 -1.63
CA GLU A 375 -6.97 6.64 -2.21
C GLU A 375 -7.73 5.40 -1.74
N ILE A 376 -8.95 5.61 -1.21
CA ILE A 376 -9.81 4.54 -0.74
C ILE A 376 -11.07 4.52 -1.62
N LEU A 377 -11.21 3.46 -2.40
CA LEU A 377 -12.34 3.24 -3.30
C LEU A 377 -13.37 2.35 -2.58
N LEU A 378 -14.47 2.92 -2.09
CA LEU A 378 -15.53 2.17 -1.44
C LEU A 378 -16.47 1.56 -2.47
N THR A 379 -16.76 0.27 -2.31
CA THR A 379 -17.70 -0.45 -3.16
C THR A 379 -19.12 -0.19 -2.69
N PRO A 380 -20.04 0.33 -3.54
CA PRO A 380 -21.44 0.45 -3.19
C PRO A 380 -22.05 -0.89 -2.80
N VAL A 381 -22.89 -0.91 -1.77
CA VAL A 381 -23.67 -2.10 -1.43
C VAL A 381 -24.66 -2.36 -2.58
N ALA A 382 -24.62 -3.56 -3.14
CA ALA A 382 -25.52 -3.96 -4.21
C ALA A 382 -26.98 -3.86 -3.74
N LYS A 383 -27.80 -3.08 -4.46
CA LYS A 383 -29.25 -3.00 -4.21
C LYS A 383 -29.91 -4.31 -4.66
N THR A 384 -30.77 -4.86 -3.82
CA THR A 384 -31.61 -5.98 -4.21
C THR A 384 -32.63 -5.52 -5.24
N LEU A 385 -32.53 -6.04 -6.45
CA LEU A 385 -33.51 -5.75 -7.51
C LEU A 385 -34.74 -6.61 -7.31
N MET A 386 -35.94 -6.00 -7.30
CA MET A 386 -37.21 -6.71 -7.09
C MET A 386 -38.23 -6.33 -8.16
N LEU A 387 -38.96 -7.34 -8.63
CA LEU A 387 -40.21 -7.17 -9.36
C LEU A 387 -41.39 -7.41 -8.40
N THR A 388 -42.37 -6.57 -8.47
CA THR A 388 -43.59 -6.68 -7.66
C THR A 388 -44.83 -6.26 -8.49
N GLY A 389 -45.99 -6.61 -8.03
CA GLY A 389 -47.26 -6.20 -8.63
C GLY A 389 -48.40 -7.01 -8.10
N ASN A 390 -49.58 -6.71 -8.57
CA ASN A 390 -50.82 -7.39 -8.21
C ASN A 390 -51.41 -8.13 -9.44
N VAL A 391 -52.20 -9.14 -9.16
CA VAL A 391 -52.93 -9.86 -10.23
C VAL A 391 -54.42 -9.60 -10.07
N TYR A 392 -55.01 -9.05 -11.09
CA TYR A 392 -56.39 -8.63 -11.11
C TYR A 392 -57.23 -9.41 -12.13
N ASP A 393 -58.52 -9.61 -11.83
CA ASP A 393 -59.55 -9.92 -12.80
C ASP A 393 -59.77 -8.71 -13.72
N SER A 394 -59.62 -8.89 -15.03
CA SER A 394 -59.64 -7.78 -15.99
C SER A 394 -61.03 -7.13 -16.16
N LYS A 395 -62.12 -7.77 -15.71
CA LYS A 395 -63.47 -7.25 -15.79
C LYS A 395 -63.95 -6.59 -14.50
N THR A 396 -63.61 -7.21 -13.38
CA THR A 396 -64.09 -6.76 -12.05
C THR A 396 -63.08 -5.92 -11.28
N GLU A 397 -61.81 -5.89 -11.76
CA GLU A 397 -60.69 -5.24 -11.12
C GLU A 397 -60.42 -5.74 -9.68
N LYS A 398 -60.99 -6.91 -9.32
CA LYS A 398 -60.72 -7.54 -8.02
C LYS A 398 -59.45 -8.35 -8.05
N LEU A 399 -58.74 -8.39 -6.92
CA LEU A 399 -57.53 -9.20 -6.73
C LEU A 399 -57.84 -10.69 -6.88
N ILE A 400 -57.03 -11.38 -7.63
CA ILE A 400 -57.02 -12.84 -7.73
C ILE A 400 -56.04 -13.36 -6.65
N ILE A 401 -56.57 -14.01 -5.62
CA ILE A 401 -55.82 -14.29 -4.37
C ILE A 401 -54.72 -15.33 -4.56
N ALA A 402 -54.94 -16.34 -5.42
CA ALA A 402 -54.00 -17.46 -5.60
C ALA A 402 -53.60 -17.68 -7.06
N PRO A 403 -53.10 -16.67 -7.78
CA PRO A 403 -52.59 -16.85 -9.12
C PRO A 403 -51.25 -17.62 -9.09
N LYS A 404 -50.89 -18.23 -10.20
CA LYS A 404 -49.56 -18.80 -10.43
C LYS A 404 -48.80 -17.87 -11.37
N LEU A 405 -47.58 -17.47 -10.96
CA LEU A 405 -46.73 -16.65 -11.79
C LEU A 405 -45.36 -17.28 -11.98
N THR A 406 -44.88 -17.20 -13.19
CA THR A 406 -43.48 -17.48 -13.52
C THR A 406 -42.85 -16.24 -14.16
N ILE A 407 -41.64 -15.92 -13.73
CA ILE A 407 -40.87 -14.76 -14.20
C ILE A 407 -39.55 -15.24 -14.78
N SER A 408 -39.26 -14.85 -16.01
CA SER A 408 -38.00 -15.18 -16.71
C SER A 408 -37.39 -13.95 -17.34
N ALA A 409 -36.07 -13.90 -17.41
CA ALA A 409 -35.39 -12.89 -18.23
C ALA A 409 -35.70 -13.14 -19.72
N ARG A 410 -35.90 -12.08 -20.50
CA ARG A 410 -36.14 -12.19 -21.93
C ARG A 410 -34.99 -12.92 -22.62
N GLY A 411 -35.28 -14.01 -23.32
CA GLY A 411 -34.31 -14.85 -24.00
C GLY A 411 -33.70 -15.97 -23.13
N ASP A 412 -34.14 -16.14 -21.90
CA ASP A 412 -33.73 -17.28 -21.06
C ASP A 412 -34.42 -18.56 -21.54
N LYS A 413 -33.66 -19.52 -22.08
CA LYS A 413 -34.15 -20.79 -22.60
C LYS A 413 -34.49 -21.81 -21.52
N ARG A 414 -34.13 -21.56 -20.27
CA ARG A 414 -34.34 -22.50 -19.14
C ARG A 414 -35.76 -22.41 -18.55
N GLY A 415 -36.55 -21.44 -19.00
CA GLY A 415 -37.87 -21.16 -18.45
C GLY A 415 -37.83 -20.23 -17.23
N GLY A 416 -39.00 -19.75 -16.83
CA GLY A 416 -39.17 -18.86 -15.70
C GLY A 416 -39.12 -19.61 -14.37
N SER A 417 -38.82 -18.88 -13.30
CA SER A 417 -38.96 -19.35 -11.92
C SER A 417 -40.18 -18.71 -11.26
N SER A 418 -40.83 -19.46 -10.35
CA SER A 418 -42.00 -18.98 -9.63
C SER A 418 -41.71 -17.72 -8.81
N ALA A 419 -42.69 -16.81 -8.77
CA ALA A 419 -42.69 -15.68 -7.86
C ALA A 419 -43.32 -16.07 -6.51
N GLY A 420 -42.93 -15.41 -5.44
CA GLY A 420 -43.64 -15.47 -4.15
C GLY A 420 -44.97 -14.72 -4.28
N ILE A 421 -46.09 -15.35 -3.83
CA ILE A 421 -47.42 -14.75 -3.91
C ILE A 421 -48.03 -14.69 -2.52
N SER A 422 -48.58 -13.54 -2.19
CA SER A 422 -49.35 -13.31 -0.96
C SER A 422 -50.58 -12.47 -1.28
N GLN A 423 -51.75 -13.02 -1.06
CA GLN A 423 -53.03 -12.33 -1.26
C GLN A 423 -53.17 -11.59 -2.61
N GLY A 424 -52.74 -12.23 -3.70
CA GLY A 424 -52.83 -11.66 -5.06
C GLY A 424 -51.66 -10.71 -5.42
N ARG A 425 -50.80 -10.39 -4.49
CA ARG A 425 -49.55 -9.64 -4.74
C ARG A 425 -48.39 -10.60 -4.97
N TYR A 426 -47.58 -10.34 -5.96
CA TYR A 426 -46.37 -11.11 -6.21
C TYR A 426 -45.10 -10.30 -5.94
N GLU A 427 -44.06 -10.99 -5.52
CA GLU A 427 -42.73 -10.44 -5.35
C GLU A 427 -41.69 -11.43 -5.86
N LYS A 428 -40.66 -10.89 -6.53
CA LYS A 428 -39.55 -11.68 -7.06
C LYS A 428 -38.25 -10.90 -7.08
N THR A 429 -37.24 -11.41 -6.41
CA THR A 429 -35.84 -10.92 -6.59
C THR A 429 -35.36 -11.32 -7.97
N ILE A 430 -34.78 -10.36 -8.69
CA ILE A 430 -34.16 -10.55 -10.00
C ILE A 430 -32.65 -10.33 -9.95
N PRO A 431 -31.87 -11.10 -10.73
CA PRO A 431 -30.41 -11.09 -10.59
C PRO A 431 -29.70 -9.91 -11.27
N LYS A 432 -30.35 -9.22 -12.22
CA LYS A 432 -29.75 -8.12 -13.00
C LYS A 432 -30.83 -7.25 -13.66
N LEU A 433 -30.45 -6.07 -14.11
CA LEU A 433 -31.27 -5.22 -14.95
C LEU A 433 -31.53 -5.89 -16.30
N GLY A 434 -32.68 -5.56 -16.92
CA GLY A 434 -33.09 -6.07 -18.22
C GLY A 434 -34.61 -6.23 -18.36
N TRP A 435 -35.03 -6.84 -19.47
CA TRP A 435 -36.43 -7.16 -19.73
C TRP A 435 -36.81 -8.51 -19.13
N TYR A 436 -37.92 -8.54 -18.44
CA TYR A 436 -38.51 -9.75 -17.85
C TYR A 436 -39.87 -10.04 -18.42
N ILE A 437 -40.16 -11.31 -18.62
CA ILE A 437 -41.44 -11.83 -19.06
C ILE A 437 -42.13 -12.43 -17.84
N ILE A 438 -43.35 -12.02 -17.61
CA ILE A 438 -44.23 -12.49 -16.54
C ILE A 438 -45.33 -13.30 -17.18
N SER A 439 -45.41 -14.59 -16.89
CA SER A 439 -46.51 -15.45 -17.30
C SER A 439 -47.39 -15.74 -16.09
N ALA A 440 -48.67 -15.47 -16.20
CA ALA A 440 -49.61 -15.63 -15.10
C ALA A 440 -50.79 -16.52 -15.52
N SER A 441 -51.26 -17.34 -14.58
CA SER A 441 -52.45 -18.18 -14.73
C SER A 441 -53.23 -18.25 -13.41
N ALA A 442 -54.50 -18.54 -13.48
CA ALA A 442 -55.36 -18.84 -12.34
C ALA A 442 -56.56 -19.70 -12.79
N GLU A 443 -57.10 -20.49 -11.89
CA GLU A 443 -58.31 -21.27 -12.16
C GLU A 443 -59.48 -20.34 -12.52
N GLY A 444 -60.18 -20.64 -13.61
CA GLY A 444 -61.27 -19.82 -14.14
C GLY A 444 -60.83 -18.64 -15.01
N TYR A 445 -59.54 -18.52 -15.36
CA TYR A 445 -58.97 -17.43 -16.14
C TYR A 445 -58.11 -17.93 -17.32
N LEU A 446 -58.05 -17.13 -18.38
CA LEU A 446 -57.13 -17.36 -19.48
C LEU A 446 -55.69 -17.02 -19.05
N ASN A 447 -54.73 -17.85 -19.46
CA ASN A 447 -53.32 -17.60 -19.22
C ASN A 447 -52.84 -16.35 -19.97
N THR A 448 -52.11 -15.49 -19.31
CA THR A 448 -51.58 -14.27 -19.93
C THR A 448 -50.05 -14.16 -19.78
N THR A 449 -49.47 -13.42 -20.69
CA THR A 449 -48.02 -13.11 -20.63
C THR A 449 -47.84 -11.62 -20.87
N ASP A 450 -47.12 -10.97 -19.99
CA ASP A 450 -46.76 -9.55 -20.10
C ASP A 450 -45.26 -9.37 -19.84
N SER A 451 -44.76 -8.16 -20.01
CA SER A 451 -43.33 -7.87 -19.83
C SER A 451 -43.12 -6.58 -19.08
N VAL A 452 -41.96 -6.51 -18.37
CA VAL A 452 -41.55 -5.36 -17.61
C VAL A 452 -40.07 -5.12 -17.82
N SER A 453 -39.66 -3.83 -17.89
CA SER A 453 -38.27 -3.40 -17.95
C SER A 453 -37.78 -3.05 -16.57
N ALA A 454 -36.71 -3.70 -16.12
CA ALA A 454 -35.91 -3.29 -14.99
C ALA A 454 -34.69 -2.49 -15.53
N ASP A 455 -34.82 -1.20 -15.61
CA ASP A 455 -33.91 -0.32 -16.38
C ASP A 455 -32.86 0.42 -15.50
N SER A 456 -33.09 0.57 -14.19
CA SER A 456 -32.18 1.25 -13.27
C SER A 456 -32.31 0.70 -11.86
N GLU A 457 -31.16 0.46 -11.20
CA GLU A 457 -31.14 -0.02 -9.80
C GLU A 457 -31.88 0.93 -8.83
N ASP A 458 -31.93 2.22 -9.15
CA ASP A 458 -32.59 3.23 -8.31
C ASP A 458 -34.12 3.17 -8.38
N ARG A 459 -34.67 2.46 -9.38
CA ARG A 459 -36.12 2.28 -9.58
C ARG A 459 -36.65 0.98 -8.99
N SER A 460 -35.82 0.17 -8.35
CA SER A 460 -36.30 -1.02 -7.64
C SER A 460 -37.09 -0.63 -6.36
N PRO A 461 -38.24 -1.25 -6.07
CA PRO A 461 -38.90 -2.35 -6.82
C PRO A 461 -39.59 -1.88 -8.11
N PHE A 462 -39.48 -2.70 -9.18
CA PHE A 462 -40.19 -2.47 -10.44
C PHE A 462 -41.60 -3.03 -10.32
N THR A 463 -42.60 -2.20 -10.52
CA THR A 463 -44.01 -2.61 -10.36
C THR A 463 -44.67 -2.87 -11.70
N LYS A 464 -45.36 -4.01 -11.81
CA LYS A 464 -46.14 -4.37 -12.97
C LYS A 464 -47.39 -5.15 -12.55
N ASP A 465 -48.54 -4.55 -12.67
CA ASP A 465 -49.82 -5.27 -12.45
C ASP A 465 -50.20 -6.12 -13.65
N ILE A 466 -50.79 -7.26 -13.39
CA ILE A 466 -51.19 -8.26 -14.39
C ILE A 466 -52.71 -8.41 -14.32
N TYR A 467 -53.35 -8.42 -15.47
CA TYR A 467 -54.81 -8.58 -15.62
C TYR A 467 -55.11 -9.88 -16.31
N LEU A 468 -55.82 -10.78 -15.65
CA LEU A 468 -56.27 -12.04 -16.20
C LEU A 468 -57.72 -11.91 -16.69
N GLN A 469 -58.00 -12.40 -17.88
CA GLN A 469 -59.33 -12.43 -18.45
C GLN A 469 -60.09 -13.67 -17.93
N PRO A 470 -61.27 -13.49 -17.32
CA PRO A 470 -62.08 -14.63 -16.90
C PRO A 470 -62.54 -15.47 -18.12
N ILE A 471 -62.60 -16.79 -17.93
CA ILE A 471 -63.08 -17.71 -18.94
C ILE A 471 -64.57 -17.53 -19.04
N GLU A 472 -65.05 -17.21 -20.25
CA GLU A 472 -66.47 -17.13 -20.60
C GLU A 472 -66.74 -17.95 -21.84
N ILE A 473 -67.95 -18.50 -21.95
CA ILE A 473 -68.40 -19.22 -23.17
C ILE A 473 -68.43 -18.24 -24.35
N GLY A 474 -67.81 -18.64 -25.46
CA GLY A 474 -67.71 -17.83 -26.68
C GLY A 474 -66.35 -17.03 -26.74
N VAL A 475 -65.55 -17.03 -25.69
CA VAL A 475 -64.21 -16.43 -25.76
C VAL A 475 -63.33 -17.22 -26.72
N THR A 476 -62.80 -16.53 -27.73
CA THR A 476 -61.95 -17.11 -28.76
C THR A 476 -60.53 -16.60 -28.60
N VAL A 477 -59.57 -17.50 -28.60
CA VAL A 477 -58.14 -17.22 -28.48
C VAL A 477 -57.39 -17.69 -29.71
N ARG A 478 -56.71 -16.77 -30.39
CA ARG A 478 -55.88 -17.12 -31.54
C ARG A 478 -54.57 -17.76 -31.03
N LEU A 479 -54.28 -18.97 -31.55
CA LEU A 479 -53.01 -19.65 -31.26
C LEU A 479 -51.90 -19.10 -32.17
N LYS A 480 -50.89 -18.53 -31.57
CA LYS A 480 -49.75 -18.01 -32.32
C LYS A 480 -48.72 -19.13 -32.56
N ASN A 481 -47.97 -19.02 -33.66
CA ASN A 481 -46.86 -19.95 -33.95
C ASN A 481 -47.31 -21.42 -34.15
N ILE A 482 -48.48 -21.65 -34.70
CA ILE A 482 -48.92 -22.97 -35.14
C ILE A 482 -48.54 -23.13 -36.62
N TYR A 483 -47.60 -24.04 -36.87
CA TYR A 483 -47.03 -24.27 -38.20
C TYR A 483 -47.33 -25.69 -38.67
N PHE A 484 -47.68 -25.81 -39.94
CA PHE A 484 -47.86 -27.07 -40.63
C PHE A 484 -46.85 -27.21 -41.77
N ASP A 485 -46.61 -28.42 -42.23
CA ASP A 485 -45.92 -28.61 -43.50
C ASP A 485 -46.77 -28.01 -44.66
N PHE A 486 -46.08 -27.58 -45.69
CA PHE A 486 -46.72 -26.97 -46.83
C PHE A 486 -47.74 -27.96 -47.43
N ASP A 487 -48.94 -27.50 -47.57
CA ASP A 487 -50.09 -28.27 -48.13
C ASP A 487 -50.41 -29.58 -47.37
N LYS A 488 -50.08 -29.60 -46.03
CA LYS A 488 -50.34 -30.77 -45.19
C LYS A 488 -50.99 -30.36 -43.86
N THR A 489 -51.49 -31.42 -43.19
CA THR A 489 -52.04 -31.33 -41.83
C THR A 489 -51.02 -31.72 -40.73
N THR A 490 -49.77 -32.04 -41.10
CA THR A 490 -48.72 -32.46 -40.17
C THR A 490 -48.20 -31.25 -39.41
N LEU A 491 -48.30 -31.28 -38.08
CA LEU A 491 -47.76 -30.24 -37.19
C LEU A 491 -46.24 -30.26 -37.18
N LYS A 492 -45.65 -29.06 -37.26
CA LYS A 492 -44.21 -28.90 -37.05
C LYS A 492 -43.89 -28.84 -35.56
N LYS A 493 -42.67 -29.29 -35.18
CA LYS A 493 -42.25 -29.36 -33.77
C LYS A 493 -42.26 -28.00 -33.05
N GLU A 494 -42.06 -26.91 -33.78
CA GLU A 494 -42.09 -25.56 -33.26
C GLU A 494 -43.48 -25.18 -32.70
N SER A 495 -44.56 -25.79 -33.21
CA SER A 495 -45.93 -25.58 -32.74
C SER A 495 -46.21 -26.15 -31.36
N PHE A 496 -45.42 -27.14 -30.92
CA PHE A 496 -45.68 -27.82 -29.65
C PHE A 496 -45.50 -26.92 -28.44
N VAL A 497 -44.66 -25.89 -28.52
CA VAL A 497 -44.47 -24.89 -27.44
C VAL A 497 -45.80 -24.18 -27.16
N GLU A 498 -46.54 -23.78 -28.20
CA GLU A 498 -47.80 -23.07 -28.06
C GLU A 498 -48.94 -24.03 -27.68
N LEU A 499 -48.97 -25.21 -28.27
CA LEU A 499 -49.96 -26.22 -27.93
C LEU A 499 -49.87 -26.71 -26.49
N ASN A 500 -48.64 -26.80 -25.94
CA ASN A 500 -48.43 -27.14 -24.53
C ASN A 500 -49.03 -26.09 -23.57
N LYS A 501 -49.16 -24.82 -23.99
CA LYS A 501 -49.86 -23.80 -23.19
C LYS A 501 -51.38 -24.10 -23.15
N VAL A 502 -51.96 -24.52 -24.26
CA VAL A 502 -53.35 -24.95 -24.30
C VAL A 502 -53.59 -26.20 -23.45
N VAL A 503 -52.68 -27.15 -23.50
CA VAL A 503 -52.69 -28.35 -22.63
C VAL A 503 -52.63 -27.95 -21.15
N ALA A 504 -51.72 -27.05 -20.77
CA ALA A 504 -51.62 -26.54 -19.40
C ALA A 504 -52.91 -25.84 -18.96
N PHE A 505 -53.45 -24.97 -19.81
CA PHE A 505 -54.74 -24.30 -19.60
C PHE A 505 -55.87 -25.29 -19.34
N LEU A 506 -56.02 -26.33 -20.16
CA LEU A 506 -57.07 -27.35 -20.02
C LEU A 506 -56.84 -28.25 -18.78
N LYS A 507 -55.60 -28.49 -18.37
CA LYS A 507 -55.29 -29.20 -17.11
C LYS A 507 -55.63 -28.37 -15.87
N GLU A 508 -55.44 -27.06 -15.93
CA GLU A 508 -55.78 -26.13 -14.84
C GLU A 508 -57.30 -25.89 -14.75
N ASN A 509 -58.04 -26.04 -15.87
CA ASN A 509 -59.48 -25.80 -15.96
C ASN A 509 -60.18 -27.07 -16.42
N SER A 510 -60.37 -28.04 -15.54
CA SER A 510 -60.77 -29.39 -15.83
C SER A 510 -62.18 -29.50 -16.41
N THR A 511 -63.06 -28.53 -16.18
CA THR A 511 -64.48 -28.51 -16.67
C THR A 511 -64.63 -27.83 -18.04
N VAL A 512 -63.58 -27.09 -18.48
CA VAL A 512 -63.65 -26.32 -19.73
C VAL A 512 -63.56 -27.24 -20.94
N GLU A 513 -64.52 -27.07 -21.88
CA GLU A 513 -64.52 -27.70 -23.21
C GLU A 513 -64.22 -26.63 -24.26
N ILE A 514 -63.44 -26.98 -25.29
CA ILE A 514 -63.03 -26.04 -26.34
C ILE A 514 -63.29 -26.62 -27.74
N GLU A 515 -63.56 -25.72 -28.65
CA GLU A 515 -63.54 -26.00 -30.10
C GLU A 515 -62.17 -25.47 -30.62
N ILE A 516 -61.46 -26.31 -31.37
CA ILE A 516 -60.30 -25.92 -32.16
C ILE A 516 -60.75 -25.59 -33.56
N ALA A 517 -60.65 -24.34 -33.95
CA ALA A 517 -61.08 -23.80 -35.23
C ALA A 517 -59.87 -23.59 -36.18
N GLY A 518 -59.89 -24.19 -37.32
CA GLY A 518 -58.89 -24.01 -38.39
C GLY A 518 -59.42 -23.11 -39.50
N HIS A 519 -58.54 -22.21 -40.00
CA HIS A 519 -58.90 -21.26 -41.07
C HIS A 519 -57.84 -21.26 -42.15
N THR A 520 -58.23 -20.93 -43.39
CA THR A 520 -57.35 -20.73 -44.54
C THR A 520 -57.45 -19.29 -45.05
N ASP A 521 -56.58 -18.91 -45.99
CA ASP A 521 -56.84 -17.80 -46.91
C ASP A 521 -57.74 -18.26 -48.08
N ASN A 522 -58.05 -17.38 -49.05
CA ASN A 522 -58.89 -17.62 -50.17
C ASN A 522 -58.22 -18.29 -51.38
N LYS A 523 -57.07 -18.96 -51.15
CA LYS A 523 -56.39 -19.69 -52.21
C LYS A 523 -56.82 -21.15 -52.21
N GLY A 524 -57.39 -21.61 -53.33
CA GLY A 524 -57.92 -22.95 -53.50
C GLY A 524 -59.46 -22.95 -53.69
N SER A 525 -60.09 -24.12 -53.75
CA SER A 525 -61.56 -24.22 -53.73
C SER A 525 -62.05 -24.25 -52.29
N ASP A 526 -63.32 -23.84 -52.10
CA ASP A 526 -63.97 -23.88 -50.78
C ASP A 526 -63.93 -25.27 -50.18
N GLU A 527 -64.18 -26.34 -50.98
CA GLU A 527 -64.11 -27.73 -50.53
C GLU A 527 -62.71 -28.16 -50.08
N TYR A 528 -61.70 -27.71 -50.86
CA TYR A 528 -60.30 -27.95 -50.53
C TYR A 528 -59.89 -27.24 -49.21
N ASN A 529 -60.25 -25.96 -49.09
CA ASN A 529 -59.95 -25.16 -47.89
C ASN A 529 -60.71 -25.68 -46.66
N ALA A 530 -61.93 -26.15 -46.80
CA ALA A 530 -62.71 -26.81 -45.75
C ALA A 530 -61.99 -28.09 -45.27
N THR A 531 -61.60 -28.95 -46.22
CA THR A 531 -60.88 -30.21 -45.91
C THR A 531 -59.54 -29.99 -45.25
N LEU A 532 -58.73 -29.04 -45.77
CA LEU A 532 -57.43 -28.73 -45.23
C LEU A 532 -57.53 -28.15 -43.81
N SER A 533 -58.47 -27.23 -43.58
CA SER A 533 -58.66 -26.63 -42.27
C SER A 533 -59.20 -27.61 -41.23
N GLN A 534 -60.11 -28.51 -41.62
CA GLN A 534 -60.61 -29.58 -40.77
C GLN A 534 -59.47 -30.54 -40.35
N GLY A 535 -58.63 -30.97 -41.29
CA GLY A 535 -57.52 -31.86 -40.98
C GLY A 535 -56.48 -31.20 -40.08
N ARG A 536 -56.24 -29.87 -40.23
CA ARG A 536 -55.36 -29.10 -39.37
C ARG A 536 -55.91 -28.95 -37.94
N SER A 537 -57.20 -28.65 -37.79
CA SER A 537 -57.86 -28.61 -36.49
C SER A 537 -57.79 -29.96 -35.79
N GLN A 538 -58.06 -31.05 -36.53
CA GLN A 538 -57.98 -32.39 -36.00
C GLN A 538 -56.60 -32.76 -35.54
N ALA A 539 -55.52 -32.40 -36.28
CA ALA A 539 -54.14 -32.66 -35.87
C ALA A 539 -53.80 -31.95 -34.58
N VAL A 540 -54.32 -30.74 -34.34
CA VAL A 540 -54.17 -30.02 -33.08
C VAL A 540 -54.90 -30.74 -31.94
N VAL A 541 -56.18 -31.16 -32.16
CA VAL A 541 -56.96 -31.92 -31.18
C VAL A 541 -56.24 -33.23 -30.84
N ASP A 542 -55.73 -33.97 -31.82
CA ASP A 542 -55.03 -35.25 -31.62
C ASP A 542 -53.77 -35.04 -30.78
N TYR A 543 -53.04 -33.96 -31.05
CA TYR A 543 -51.89 -33.60 -30.21
C TYR A 543 -52.26 -33.34 -28.74
N ILE A 544 -53.32 -32.53 -28.50
CA ILE A 544 -53.80 -32.19 -27.16
C ILE A 544 -54.27 -33.45 -26.42
N ILE A 545 -54.97 -34.37 -27.10
CA ILE A 545 -55.39 -35.69 -26.57
C ILE A 545 -54.14 -36.51 -26.18
N SER A 546 -53.10 -36.53 -27.05
CA SER A 546 -51.87 -37.27 -26.79
C SER A 546 -51.14 -36.79 -25.51
N GLN A 547 -51.43 -35.56 -25.08
CA GLN A 547 -50.89 -34.96 -23.86
C GLN A 547 -51.76 -35.21 -22.62
N GLY A 548 -52.77 -36.06 -22.74
CA GLY A 548 -53.62 -36.55 -21.64
C GLY A 548 -54.85 -35.69 -21.33
N ILE A 549 -55.36 -34.90 -22.29
CA ILE A 549 -56.65 -34.24 -22.19
C ILE A 549 -57.72 -35.17 -22.71
N ASP A 550 -58.86 -35.25 -22.01
CA ASP A 550 -59.99 -36.07 -22.42
C ASP A 550 -60.54 -35.57 -23.74
N SER A 551 -60.76 -36.51 -24.70
CA SER A 551 -61.30 -36.21 -26.04
C SER A 551 -62.69 -35.61 -26.01
N SER A 552 -63.49 -35.91 -24.99
CA SER A 552 -64.86 -35.35 -24.84
C SER A 552 -64.88 -33.83 -24.64
N ARG A 553 -63.73 -33.27 -24.25
CA ARG A 553 -63.54 -31.82 -24.01
C ARG A 553 -63.08 -31.04 -25.24
N LEU A 554 -62.87 -31.72 -26.36
CA LEU A 554 -62.28 -31.16 -27.57
C LEU A 554 -63.13 -31.41 -28.81
N THR A 555 -63.39 -30.35 -29.56
CA THR A 555 -64.05 -30.43 -30.85
C THR A 555 -63.12 -29.80 -31.91
N ALA A 556 -62.97 -30.48 -33.06
CA ALA A 556 -62.26 -29.95 -34.21
C ALA A 556 -63.22 -29.43 -35.26
N HIS A 557 -63.06 -28.19 -35.73
CA HIS A 557 -63.82 -27.62 -36.77
C HIS A 557 -63.00 -26.87 -37.81
N GLY A 558 -63.18 -27.21 -39.10
CA GLY A 558 -62.53 -26.49 -40.20
C GLY A 558 -63.46 -25.50 -40.83
N TYR A 559 -63.17 -24.22 -40.72
CA TYR A 559 -63.99 -23.15 -41.31
C TYR A 559 -63.54 -22.75 -42.72
N GLY A 560 -62.43 -23.33 -43.24
CA GLY A 560 -61.90 -22.91 -44.53
C GLY A 560 -61.67 -21.42 -44.58
N GLU A 561 -62.01 -20.77 -45.65
CA GLU A 561 -61.91 -19.32 -45.85
C GLU A 561 -63.17 -18.54 -45.42
N SER A 562 -64.21 -19.21 -44.91
CA SER A 562 -65.56 -18.62 -44.64
C SER A 562 -65.54 -17.58 -43.47
N LYS A 563 -64.50 -17.56 -42.64
CA LYS A 563 -64.36 -16.62 -41.48
C LYS A 563 -63.07 -15.86 -41.54
N PRO A 564 -62.84 -14.93 -42.49
CA PRO A 564 -61.63 -14.13 -42.54
C PRO A 564 -61.64 -13.12 -41.42
N ILE A 565 -60.42 -12.81 -40.89
CA ILE A 565 -60.18 -11.75 -39.88
C ILE A 565 -59.40 -10.59 -40.46
N ASP A 566 -58.89 -10.73 -41.69
CA ASP A 566 -58.14 -9.72 -42.41
C ASP A 566 -58.42 -9.81 -43.92
N THR A 567 -57.99 -8.82 -44.72
CA THR A 567 -58.18 -8.85 -46.17
C THR A 567 -57.42 -10.01 -46.82
N ASN A 568 -57.99 -10.64 -47.82
CA ASN A 568 -57.27 -11.64 -48.62
C ASN A 568 -56.54 -11.04 -49.84
N ASP A 569 -56.51 -9.69 -49.98
CA ASP A 569 -55.85 -8.99 -51.09
C ASP A 569 -54.37 -8.79 -50.89
N THR A 570 -53.90 -8.91 -49.66
CA THR A 570 -52.48 -8.74 -49.31
C THR A 570 -51.86 -10.03 -48.75
N ALA A 571 -50.58 -10.22 -48.95
CA ALA A 571 -49.86 -11.37 -48.41
C ALA A 571 -49.96 -11.46 -46.88
N ASP A 572 -49.89 -10.31 -46.17
CA ASP A 572 -50.01 -10.23 -44.71
C ASP A 572 -51.41 -10.57 -44.23
N GLY A 573 -52.44 -10.08 -44.91
CA GLY A 573 -53.83 -10.42 -44.60
C GLY A 573 -54.15 -11.91 -44.83
N GLN A 574 -53.65 -12.47 -45.92
CA GLN A 574 -53.74 -13.94 -46.18
C GLN A 574 -53.03 -14.70 -45.06
N ALA A 575 -51.81 -14.25 -44.62
CA ALA A 575 -51.07 -14.86 -43.50
C ALA A 575 -51.84 -14.78 -42.17
N ASN A 576 -52.60 -13.70 -41.96
CA ASN A 576 -53.45 -13.54 -40.79
C ASN A 576 -54.65 -14.46 -40.84
N ASN A 577 -55.24 -14.71 -42.04
CA ASN A 577 -56.39 -15.61 -42.22
C ASN A 577 -55.97 -17.08 -42.05
N ARG A 578 -54.76 -17.49 -42.44
CA ARG A 578 -54.23 -18.83 -42.14
C ARG A 578 -53.86 -18.96 -40.65
N ARG A 579 -54.83 -19.33 -39.84
CA ARG A 579 -54.74 -19.42 -38.41
C ARG A 579 -55.45 -20.61 -37.80
N VAL A 580 -55.09 -20.89 -36.54
CA VAL A 580 -55.80 -21.79 -35.65
C VAL A 580 -56.23 -21.01 -34.41
N GLU A 581 -57.49 -21.21 -34.01
CA GLU A 581 -58.06 -20.61 -32.80
C GLU A 581 -58.65 -21.69 -31.90
N PHE A 582 -58.75 -21.41 -30.60
CA PHE A 582 -59.67 -22.18 -29.79
C PHE A 582 -60.81 -21.30 -29.25
N THR A 583 -61.99 -21.80 -29.15
CA THR A 583 -63.16 -21.13 -28.55
C THR A 583 -63.66 -21.94 -27.38
N VAL A 584 -63.94 -21.30 -26.25
CA VAL A 584 -64.54 -21.95 -25.09
C VAL A 584 -66.03 -22.20 -25.42
N VAL A 585 -66.38 -23.45 -25.43
CA VAL A 585 -67.80 -23.87 -25.77
C VAL A 585 -68.59 -24.29 -24.53
N LYS A 586 -67.85 -24.64 -23.44
CA LYS A 586 -68.48 -24.96 -22.16
C LYS A 586 -67.44 -24.66 -21.03
N LYS A 587 -68.01 -24.32 -19.85
CA LYS A 587 -67.22 -23.97 -18.67
C LYS A 587 -67.57 -24.87 -17.48
#